data_af13653460881f7e8a92d778134616ef
#
_entry.id   af13653460881f7e8a92d778134616ef
#
_cell.length_a   1.000
_cell.length_b   1.000
_cell.length_c   1.000
_cell.angle_alpha   90.00
_cell.angle_beta   90.00
_cell.angle_gamma   90.00
#
_symmetry.space_group_name_H-M   'P 1'
#
loop_
_entity.id
_entity.type
_entity.pdbx_description
1 polymer ?
#
loop_
_entity_poly.entity_id
_entity_poly.type
_entity_poly.pdbx_seq_one_letter_code
_entity_poly.pdbx_strand_id
1 'polypeptide(L)'
;KLKPLKNLRPIGPSTLKPQRGLSLKEVTMECALYDKNEKGICTCRLCPRRCRILPSQRGWCRTRWNDHGLLKSLTYGLITSAALDPIEKKPLAYFHRGSFILSLGSWGCNMNCSFCQNFEISQEEPESRKVTPHQVLRLARALTAEGNIGIAWTYNEPTLSFEFIRDTAPLIKEAGLVNVMVSNGFISSEALDRLLPLIDAWNIDLKGWQPDFYRTLCGAARNPVLETIRRAAEVSHVELTNLVIPGENDDPEAFEDMVRWIASLDPAMPLHITRFFPRWRMTRHPPTPVSTLVSLGNIARKSLSRVRIGNVADEELAEYHWRN
;
A
#
# COMPACT_ATOMS: atom_id res chain seq x y z
N LYS A 1 10.07 -17.86 -24.28
CA LYS A 1 9.38 -16.92 -25.20
C LYS A 1 8.01 -16.64 -24.62
N LEU A 2 7.90 -15.60 -23.78
CA LEU A 2 6.63 -15.10 -23.29
C LEU A 2 5.91 -14.42 -24.45
N LYS A 3 4.71 -14.92 -24.78
CA LYS A 3 3.82 -14.24 -25.74
C LYS A 3 3.47 -12.86 -25.17
N PRO A 4 3.55 -11.78 -25.94
CA PRO A 4 3.11 -10.47 -25.47
C PRO A 4 1.58 -10.54 -25.26
N LEU A 5 1.13 -10.33 -24.02
CA LEU A 5 -0.27 -10.22 -23.63
C LEU A 5 -0.86 -8.90 -24.18
N LYS A 6 -1.09 -8.84 -25.49
CA LYS A 6 -1.65 -7.68 -26.20
C LYS A 6 -3.16 -7.51 -26.02
N ASN A 7 -3.86 -8.35 -25.24
CA ASN A 7 -5.34 -8.34 -25.14
C ASN A 7 -5.91 -8.52 -23.73
N LEU A 8 -5.16 -8.23 -22.65
CA LEU A 8 -5.84 -8.00 -21.39
C LEU A 8 -6.44 -6.58 -21.46
N ARG A 9 -7.72 -6.52 -21.86
CA ARG A 9 -8.52 -5.31 -21.62
C ARG A 9 -8.41 -5.03 -20.13
N PRO A 10 -8.11 -3.77 -19.71
CA PRO A 10 -8.39 -3.38 -18.33
C PRO A 10 -9.82 -3.89 -18.08
N ILE A 11 -10.07 -4.43 -16.87
CA ILE A 11 -11.44 -4.69 -16.44
C ILE A 11 -12.05 -3.30 -16.44
N GLY A 12 -12.50 -2.91 -17.63
CA GLY A 12 -12.84 -1.56 -17.97
C GLY A 12 -14.05 -1.12 -17.16
N PRO A 13 -14.27 0.19 -17.01
CA PRO A 13 -15.48 0.72 -16.37
C PRO A 13 -16.79 0.19 -16.99
N SER A 14 -16.74 -0.48 -18.14
CA SER A 14 -17.90 -1.01 -18.86
C SER A 14 -18.52 -2.30 -18.29
N THR A 15 -17.78 -3.13 -17.55
CA THR A 15 -18.37 -4.36 -16.96
C THR A 15 -19.08 -4.13 -15.64
N LEU A 16 -18.87 -3.01 -15.04
CA LEU A 16 -19.53 -2.57 -13.84
C LEU A 16 -20.04 -1.13 -14.07
N LYS A 17 -21.30 -0.89 -14.42
CA LYS A 17 -21.83 0.48 -14.63
C LYS A 17 -21.70 1.36 -13.38
N PRO A 18 -21.28 2.63 -13.48
CA PRO A 18 -21.21 3.53 -12.32
C PRO A 18 -22.61 3.68 -11.70
N GLN A 19 -22.71 3.46 -10.40
CA GLN A 19 -23.94 3.76 -9.66
C GLN A 19 -23.86 5.23 -9.21
N ARG A 20 -24.50 6.12 -9.96
CA ARG A 20 -24.76 7.50 -9.53
C ARG A 20 -25.88 7.51 -8.50
N GLY A 21 -25.69 8.17 -7.36
CA GLY A 21 -26.76 8.53 -6.44
C GLY A 21 -26.95 7.65 -5.20
N LEU A 22 -25.94 6.89 -4.76
CA LEU A 22 -26.00 6.23 -3.44
C LEU A 22 -25.98 7.27 -2.32
N SER A 23 -26.96 7.21 -1.40
CA SER A 23 -26.96 8.04 -0.20
C SER A 23 -25.81 7.65 0.74
N LEU A 24 -25.31 8.59 1.55
CA LEU A 24 -24.27 8.31 2.55
C LEU A 24 -24.66 7.15 3.49
N LYS A 25 -25.94 6.96 3.77
CA LYS A 25 -26.44 5.85 4.61
C LYS A 25 -26.24 4.47 3.99
N GLU A 26 -26.28 4.34 2.67
CA GLU A 26 -26.14 3.07 1.96
C GLU A 26 -24.68 2.65 1.75
N VAL A 27 -23.73 3.58 1.93
CA VAL A 27 -22.32 3.40 1.62
C VAL A 27 -21.45 3.23 2.87
N THR A 28 -21.96 3.58 4.06
CA THR A 28 -21.17 3.62 5.29
C THR A 28 -21.30 2.35 6.12
N MET A 29 -20.16 1.95 6.73
CA MET A 29 -20.07 0.89 7.75
C MET A 29 -19.57 1.51 9.06
N GLU A 30 -20.07 1.10 10.19
CA GLU A 30 -19.52 1.51 11.47
C GLU A 30 -18.07 1.01 11.62
N CYS A 31 -17.19 1.90 12.07
CA CYS A 31 -15.79 1.59 12.28
C CYS A 31 -15.60 0.67 13.49
N ALA A 32 -14.69 -0.30 13.37
CA ALA A 32 -14.42 -1.25 14.44
C ALA A 32 -13.46 -0.72 15.52
N LEU A 33 -12.71 0.35 15.22
CA LEU A 33 -11.59 0.84 16.03
C LEU A 33 -11.77 2.32 16.37
N TYR A 34 -12.55 2.63 17.40
CA TYR A 34 -12.69 3.97 17.94
C TYR A 34 -13.24 3.98 19.36
N ASP A 35 -13.02 5.08 20.04
CA ASP A 35 -13.65 5.41 21.33
C ASP A 35 -14.60 6.59 21.12
N LYS A 36 -15.63 6.68 21.96
CA LYS A 36 -16.61 7.79 21.96
C LYS A 36 -16.71 8.35 23.37
N ASN A 37 -16.75 9.67 23.48
CA ASN A 37 -17.03 10.34 24.74
C ASN A 37 -18.51 10.80 24.83
N GLU A 38 -18.91 11.31 26.00
CA GLU A 38 -20.28 11.80 26.28
C GLU A 38 -20.74 12.93 25.35
N LYS A 39 -19.82 13.73 24.80
CA LYS A 39 -20.07 14.80 23.84
C LYS A 39 -20.20 14.32 22.40
N GLY A 40 -20.19 13.01 22.15
CA GLY A 40 -20.28 12.43 20.84
C GLY A 40 -19.00 12.60 20.00
N ILE A 41 -17.86 12.98 20.61
CA ILE A 41 -16.56 13.05 19.92
C ILE A 41 -16.01 11.65 19.78
N CYS A 42 -15.65 11.25 18.55
CA CYS A 42 -15.01 9.97 18.27
C CYS A 42 -13.49 10.12 18.22
N THR A 43 -12.75 9.24 18.88
CA THR A 43 -11.30 9.10 18.76
C THR A 43 -11.00 7.86 17.93
N CYS A 44 -10.57 8.05 16.69
CA CYS A 44 -10.23 6.95 15.79
C CYS A 44 -8.92 6.26 16.22
N ARG A 45 -8.92 4.92 16.27
CA ARG A 45 -7.74 4.12 16.68
C ARG A 45 -7.12 3.31 15.55
N LEU A 46 -7.51 3.57 14.31
CA LEU A 46 -7.05 2.81 13.16
C LEU A 46 -5.56 3.02 12.84
N CYS A 47 -5.06 4.22 13.03
CA CYS A 47 -3.65 4.56 12.77
C CYS A 47 -3.09 5.47 13.88
N PRO A 48 -1.76 5.67 13.94
CA PRO A 48 -1.09 6.47 14.98
C PRO A 48 -1.52 7.93 15.08
N ARG A 49 -2.29 8.47 14.09
CA ARG A 49 -2.82 9.82 14.16
C ARG A 49 -3.82 10.03 15.29
N ARG A 50 -4.56 8.99 15.69
CA ARG A 50 -5.53 9.06 16.78
C ARG A 50 -6.46 10.26 16.66
N CYS A 51 -7.03 10.50 15.48
CA CYS A 51 -7.86 11.67 15.18
C CYS A 51 -9.03 11.80 16.16
N ARG A 52 -9.16 12.96 16.81
CA ARG A 52 -10.37 13.38 17.51
C ARG A 52 -11.31 14.00 16.49
N ILE A 53 -12.44 13.36 16.24
CA ILE A 53 -13.37 13.73 15.18
C ILE A 53 -14.67 14.21 15.85
N LEU A 54 -14.99 15.49 15.68
CA LEU A 54 -16.22 16.08 16.20
C LEU A 54 -17.43 15.55 15.42
N PRO A 55 -18.66 15.62 16.00
CA PRO A 55 -19.89 15.28 15.27
C PRO A 55 -19.95 15.98 13.91
N SER A 56 -20.39 15.26 12.89
CA SER A 56 -20.48 15.68 11.48
C SER A 56 -19.15 16.00 10.79
N GLN A 57 -18.00 15.77 11.44
CA GLN A 57 -16.67 15.98 10.84
C GLN A 57 -16.02 14.70 10.36
N ARG A 58 -15.01 14.84 9.50
CA ARG A 58 -14.16 13.76 9.01
C ARG A 58 -12.78 13.79 9.69
N GLY A 59 -12.17 12.62 9.84
CA GLY A 59 -10.78 12.46 10.26
C GLY A 59 -9.81 12.97 9.20
N TRP A 60 -8.52 13.08 9.56
CA TRP A 60 -7.46 13.58 8.69
C TRP A 60 -7.37 12.85 7.33
N CYS A 61 -7.57 11.54 7.32
CA CYS A 61 -7.60 10.73 6.09
C CYS A 61 -8.85 10.95 5.23
N ARG A 62 -9.84 11.69 5.71
CA ARG A 62 -11.14 12.01 5.08
C ARG A 62 -12.08 10.81 4.90
N THR A 63 -11.64 9.58 5.19
CA THR A 63 -12.41 8.34 5.02
C THR A 63 -13.14 7.90 6.29
N ARG A 64 -12.91 8.56 7.42
CA ARG A 64 -13.57 8.33 8.70
C ARG A 64 -14.45 9.52 9.02
N TRP A 65 -15.73 9.29 9.20
CA TRP A 65 -16.76 10.32 9.44
C TRP A 65 -17.50 10.04 10.74
N ASN A 66 -17.62 11.06 11.59
CA ASN A 66 -18.39 10.97 12.82
C ASN A 66 -19.85 11.35 12.56
N ASP A 67 -20.70 10.36 12.43
CA ASP A 67 -22.16 10.50 12.32
C ASP A 67 -22.75 10.54 13.74
N HIS A 68 -22.80 11.74 14.34
CA HIS A 68 -23.40 12.00 15.65
C HIS A 68 -22.97 11.02 16.75
N GLY A 69 -21.69 10.74 16.86
CA GLY A 69 -21.09 9.85 17.85
C GLY A 69 -20.93 8.40 17.39
N LEU A 70 -21.24 8.11 16.14
CA LEU A 70 -20.91 6.85 15.48
C LEU A 70 -19.83 7.11 14.44
N LEU A 71 -18.64 6.55 14.61
CA LEU A 71 -17.58 6.67 13.61
C LEU A 71 -17.86 5.71 12.46
N LYS A 72 -17.98 6.24 11.25
CA LYS A 72 -18.29 5.48 10.04
C LYS A 72 -17.13 5.51 9.03
N SER A 73 -16.91 4.36 8.39
CA SER A 73 -16.03 4.21 7.23
C SER A 73 -16.76 4.64 5.96
N LEU A 74 -16.17 5.56 5.20
CA LEU A 74 -16.66 6.00 3.90
C LEU A 74 -16.07 5.18 2.73
N THR A 75 -15.23 4.18 3.03
CA THR A 75 -14.54 3.36 2.01
C THR A 75 -15.01 1.91 1.98
N TYR A 76 -15.97 1.52 2.82
CA TYR A 76 -16.41 0.13 2.90
C TYR A 76 -17.00 -0.36 1.59
N GLY A 77 -16.28 -1.28 0.91
CA GLY A 77 -16.66 -1.83 -0.38
C GLY A 77 -16.65 -0.84 -1.55
N LEU A 78 -16.06 0.35 -1.38
CA LEU A 78 -15.87 1.31 -2.47
C LEU A 78 -14.54 1.06 -3.16
N ILE A 79 -14.59 0.68 -4.43
CA ILE A 79 -13.43 0.39 -5.28
C ILE A 79 -13.31 1.46 -6.36
N THR A 80 -12.15 2.12 -6.41
CA THR A 80 -11.78 3.12 -7.42
C THR A 80 -10.96 2.53 -8.56
N SER A 81 -10.23 1.45 -8.27
CA SER A 81 -9.30 0.82 -9.21
C SER A 81 -9.35 -0.69 -9.06
N ALA A 82 -9.41 -1.42 -10.19
CA ALA A 82 -9.31 -2.87 -10.23
C ALA A 82 -8.54 -3.30 -11.47
N ALA A 83 -7.55 -4.18 -11.30
CA ALA A 83 -6.76 -4.75 -12.40
C ALA A 83 -6.24 -6.14 -12.03
N LEU A 84 -6.10 -7.02 -13.00
CA LEU A 84 -5.32 -8.24 -12.87
C LEU A 84 -3.87 -7.91 -13.27
N ASP A 85 -2.99 -7.82 -12.30
CA ASP A 85 -1.59 -7.41 -12.50
C ASP A 85 -0.63 -8.56 -12.21
N PRO A 86 0.54 -8.60 -12.87
CA PRO A 86 1.67 -9.41 -12.40
C PRO A 86 2.00 -9.08 -10.94
N ILE A 87 2.32 -10.10 -10.15
CA ILE A 87 2.63 -9.94 -8.72
C ILE A 87 3.81 -9.00 -8.50
N GLU A 88 4.77 -8.97 -9.43
CA GLU A 88 5.95 -8.11 -9.38
C GLU A 88 5.61 -6.61 -9.46
N LYS A 89 4.43 -6.24 -10.00
CA LYS A 89 3.94 -4.86 -9.94
C LYS A 89 3.48 -4.43 -8.54
N LYS A 90 3.39 -5.39 -7.60
CA LYS A 90 3.11 -5.12 -6.18
C LYS A 90 4.38 -5.07 -5.35
N PRO A 91 5.53 -4.77 -5.95
CA PRO A 91 6.91 -5.10 -5.62
C PRO A 91 7.06 -6.33 -4.70
N LEU A 92 6.51 -7.47 -5.18
CA LEU A 92 6.65 -8.78 -4.57
C LEU A 92 7.31 -9.72 -5.58
N ALA A 93 8.64 -9.67 -5.62
CA ALA A 93 9.44 -10.42 -6.59
C ALA A 93 9.83 -11.82 -6.09
N TYR A 94 9.63 -12.08 -4.80
CA TYR A 94 10.01 -13.33 -4.14
C TYR A 94 8.81 -14.07 -3.54
N PHE A 95 7.60 -13.55 -3.76
CA PHE A 95 6.34 -14.19 -3.37
C PHE A 95 5.56 -14.59 -4.62
N HIS A 96 5.36 -15.89 -4.85
CA HIS A 96 4.65 -16.46 -6.02
C HIS A 96 5.05 -15.84 -7.37
N ARG A 97 6.33 -15.67 -7.61
CA ARG A 97 6.89 -15.04 -8.81
C ARG A 97 6.29 -15.57 -10.10
N GLY A 98 5.94 -14.68 -11.03
CA GLY A 98 5.36 -15.00 -12.34
C GLY A 98 3.85 -15.23 -12.31
N SER A 99 3.19 -15.10 -11.15
CA SER A 99 1.74 -15.18 -11.04
C SER A 99 1.06 -13.84 -11.28
N PHE A 100 -0.27 -13.88 -11.41
CA PHE A 100 -1.11 -12.69 -11.47
C PHE A 100 -1.90 -12.53 -10.17
N ILE A 101 -2.26 -11.29 -9.83
CA ILE A 101 -3.07 -10.99 -8.67
C ILE A 101 -4.11 -9.90 -8.96
N LEU A 102 -5.35 -10.13 -8.52
CA LEU A 102 -6.41 -9.13 -8.61
C LEU A 102 -6.12 -7.99 -7.66
N SER A 103 -5.74 -6.85 -8.21
CA SER A 103 -5.39 -5.63 -7.46
C SER A 103 -6.61 -4.75 -7.29
N LEU A 104 -6.92 -4.41 -6.04
CA LEU A 104 -8.05 -3.55 -5.68
C LEU A 104 -7.58 -2.32 -4.93
N GLY A 105 -8.05 -1.15 -5.35
CA GLY A 105 -7.84 0.12 -4.68
C GLY A 105 -9.15 0.79 -4.31
N SER A 106 -9.08 1.53 -3.20
CA SER A 106 -10.13 2.44 -2.76
C SER A 106 -9.61 3.88 -2.86
N TRP A 107 -9.94 4.75 -1.90
CA TRP A 107 -9.45 6.12 -1.86
C TRP A 107 -9.00 6.54 -0.46
N GLY A 108 -8.27 7.66 -0.41
CA GLY A 108 -7.74 8.22 0.82
C GLY A 108 -6.40 7.62 1.26
N CYS A 109 -5.69 8.36 2.12
CA CYS A 109 -4.44 7.94 2.74
C CYS A 109 -4.29 8.59 4.11
N ASN A 110 -3.64 7.90 5.04
CA ASN A 110 -3.28 8.43 6.36
C ASN A 110 -1.91 9.14 6.36
N MET A 111 -1.25 9.23 5.21
CA MET A 111 -0.09 10.08 4.92
C MET A 111 -0.44 11.12 3.85
N ASN A 112 0.43 12.16 3.70
CA ASN A 112 0.29 13.21 2.69
C ASN A 112 1.62 13.45 1.99
N CYS A 113 2.18 12.36 1.43
CA CYS A 113 3.49 12.40 0.79
C CYS A 113 3.51 13.38 -0.37
N SER A 114 4.47 14.31 -0.37
CA SER A 114 4.64 15.33 -1.42
C SER A 114 4.96 14.72 -2.80
N PHE A 115 5.47 13.50 -2.83
CA PHE A 115 5.87 12.72 -3.99
C PHE A 115 4.86 11.63 -4.38
N CYS A 116 3.60 11.69 -3.91
CA CYS A 116 2.62 10.63 -4.11
C CYS A 116 2.35 10.37 -5.59
N GLN A 117 2.59 9.14 -6.06
CA GLN A 117 2.33 8.73 -7.43
C GLN A 117 0.83 8.62 -7.73
N ASN A 118 0.04 8.25 -6.71
CA ASN A 118 -1.41 8.01 -6.80
C ASN A 118 -2.20 9.09 -6.06
N PHE A 119 -1.78 10.37 -6.15
CA PHE A 119 -2.41 11.46 -5.40
C PHE A 119 -3.90 11.63 -5.74
N GLU A 120 -4.31 11.35 -6.98
CA GLU A 120 -5.70 11.48 -7.44
C GLU A 120 -6.66 10.59 -6.62
N ILE A 121 -6.24 9.41 -6.20
CA ILE A 121 -7.06 8.53 -5.34
C ILE A 121 -6.68 8.61 -3.86
N SER A 122 -5.45 9.02 -3.54
CA SER A 122 -4.99 9.13 -2.15
C SER A 122 -5.36 10.44 -1.49
N GLN A 123 -5.43 11.53 -2.27
CA GLN A 123 -5.69 12.89 -1.76
C GLN A 123 -7.03 13.48 -2.23
N GLU A 124 -7.74 12.80 -3.11
CA GLU A 124 -9.06 13.19 -3.59
C GLU A 124 -10.09 12.10 -3.31
N GLU A 125 -11.37 12.37 -3.56
CA GLU A 125 -12.48 11.43 -3.45
C GLU A 125 -13.00 11.14 -4.87
N PRO A 126 -12.40 10.19 -5.60
CA PRO A 126 -12.74 9.90 -6.98
C PRO A 126 -14.04 9.10 -7.09
N GLU A 127 -14.56 8.98 -8.31
CA GLU A 127 -15.65 8.06 -8.59
C GLU A 127 -15.26 6.64 -8.16
N SER A 128 -16.17 5.99 -7.47
CA SER A 128 -15.98 4.65 -6.93
C SER A 128 -17.19 3.78 -7.20
N ARG A 129 -16.98 2.49 -7.10
CA ARG A 129 -17.99 1.48 -7.29
C ARG A 129 -18.18 0.65 -6.05
N LYS A 130 -19.43 0.49 -5.62
CA LYS A 130 -19.78 -0.35 -4.47
C LYS A 130 -19.74 -1.83 -4.86
N VAL A 131 -19.01 -2.62 -4.07
CA VAL A 131 -18.94 -4.08 -4.14
C VAL A 131 -19.09 -4.69 -2.75
N THR A 132 -19.59 -5.93 -2.71
CA THR A 132 -19.67 -6.72 -1.47
C THR A 132 -18.48 -7.68 -1.37
N PRO A 133 -18.12 -8.19 -0.17
CA PRO A 133 -17.10 -9.21 0.01
C PRO A 133 -17.31 -10.44 -0.90
N HIS A 134 -18.54 -10.94 -1.03
CA HIS A 134 -18.86 -12.06 -1.92
C HIS A 134 -18.70 -11.73 -3.41
N GLN A 135 -18.94 -10.48 -3.83
CA GLN A 135 -18.67 -10.08 -5.21
C GLN A 135 -17.17 -10.08 -5.52
N VAL A 136 -16.34 -9.63 -4.56
CA VAL A 136 -14.87 -9.70 -4.65
C VAL A 136 -14.41 -11.15 -4.75
N LEU A 137 -14.91 -12.03 -3.88
CA LEU A 137 -14.58 -13.47 -3.94
C LEU A 137 -14.94 -14.09 -5.30
N ARG A 138 -16.15 -13.82 -5.81
CA ARG A 138 -16.56 -14.34 -7.12
C ARG A 138 -15.65 -13.86 -8.24
N LEU A 139 -15.26 -12.59 -8.23
CA LEU A 139 -14.34 -12.04 -9.23
C LEU A 139 -12.95 -12.68 -9.11
N ALA A 140 -12.42 -12.81 -7.88
CA ALA A 140 -11.12 -13.44 -7.65
C ALA A 140 -11.10 -14.90 -8.16
N ARG A 141 -12.15 -15.68 -7.89
CA ARG A 141 -12.29 -17.05 -8.38
C ARG A 141 -12.42 -17.12 -9.91
N ALA A 142 -13.20 -16.23 -10.53
CA ALA A 142 -13.36 -16.21 -11.97
C ALA A 142 -12.04 -15.97 -12.72
N LEU A 143 -11.10 -15.24 -12.09
CA LEU A 143 -9.80 -14.91 -12.67
C LEU A 143 -8.72 -15.99 -12.41
N THR A 144 -9.01 -17.06 -11.67
CA THR A 144 -8.01 -18.14 -11.44
C THR A 144 -7.57 -18.83 -12.72
N ALA A 145 -8.46 -18.96 -13.69
CA ALA A 145 -8.13 -19.48 -15.03
C ALA A 145 -7.13 -18.58 -15.79
N GLU A 146 -7.00 -17.31 -15.41
CA GLU A 146 -6.05 -16.35 -15.95
C GLU A 146 -4.78 -16.22 -15.10
N GLY A 147 -4.59 -17.13 -14.12
CA GLY A 147 -3.42 -17.17 -13.26
C GLY A 147 -3.53 -16.30 -12.01
N ASN A 148 -4.73 -15.83 -11.66
CA ASN A 148 -4.96 -15.10 -10.40
C ASN A 148 -4.76 -15.99 -9.20
N ILE A 149 -3.88 -15.57 -8.27
CA ILE A 149 -3.63 -16.28 -7.00
C ILE A 149 -4.39 -15.70 -5.81
N GLY A 150 -5.01 -14.52 -5.94
CA GLY A 150 -5.70 -13.89 -4.81
C GLY A 150 -5.97 -12.41 -5.01
N ILE A 151 -5.95 -11.66 -3.91
CA ILE A 151 -6.24 -10.22 -3.87
C ILE A 151 -5.02 -9.44 -3.38
N ALA A 152 -4.66 -8.38 -4.09
CA ALA A 152 -3.77 -7.33 -3.60
C ALA A 152 -4.58 -6.08 -3.23
N TRP A 153 -4.58 -5.72 -1.96
CA TRP A 153 -5.10 -4.47 -1.43
C TRP A 153 -4.04 -3.39 -1.63
N THR A 154 -4.27 -2.43 -2.53
CA THR A 154 -3.19 -1.57 -3.05
C THR A 154 -3.69 -0.23 -3.61
N TYR A 155 -2.83 0.52 -4.29
CA TYR A 155 -2.98 1.79 -4.99
C TYR A 155 -3.11 3.02 -4.07
N ASN A 156 -4.04 3.05 -3.12
CA ASN A 156 -4.11 4.01 -2.01
C ASN A 156 -3.57 3.37 -0.72
N GLU A 157 -3.85 3.93 0.47
CA GLU A 157 -3.53 3.23 1.72
C GLU A 157 -4.66 2.23 2.09
N PRO A 158 -4.42 0.91 1.94
CA PRO A 158 -5.46 -0.09 2.15
C PRO A 158 -5.94 -0.22 3.60
N THR A 159 -5.14 0.17 4.61
CA THR A 159 -5.56 0.18 6.01
C THR A 159 -6.85 0.97 6.22
N LEU A 160 -7.12 1.97 5.38
CA LEU A 160 -8.35 2.76 5.47
C LEU A 160 -9.61 1.97 5.08
N SER A 161 -9.45 0.85 4.39
CA SER A 161 -10.52 -0.11 4.07
C SER A 161 -10.57 -1.27 5.07
N PHE A 162 -10.09 -1.07 6.29
CA PHE A 162 -9.91 -2.08 7.34
C PHE A 162 -11.11 -2.99 7.52
N GLU A 163 -12.31 -2.43 7.67
CA GLU A 163 -13.54 -3.21 7.88
C GLU A 163 -13.88 -4.08 6.67
N PHE A 164 -13.65 -3.55 5.47
CA PHE A 164 -13.89 -4.29 4.24
C PHE A 164 -12.88 -5.42 4.02
N ILE A 165 -11.61 -5.18 4.35
CA ILE A 165 -10.55 -6.20 4.31
C ILE A 165 -10.84 -7.29 5.35
N ARG A 166 -11.19 -6.90 6.59
CA ARG A 166 -11.56 -7.82 7.67
C ARG A 166 -12.69 -8.79 7.25
N ASP A 167 -13.69 -8.26 6.54
CA ASP A 167 -14.85 -9.06 6.16
C ASP A 167 -14.63 -9.85 4.85
N THR A 168 -13.65 -9.45 4.02
CA THR A 168 -13.38 -10.08 2.72
C THR A 168 -12.23 -11.09 2.79
N ALA A 169 -11.15 -10.77 3.50
CA ALA A 169 -9.94 -11.57 3.50
C ALA A 169 -10.12 -13.02 4.00
N PRO A 170 -10.95 -13.29 5.02
CA PRO A 170 -11.26 -14.68 5.40
C PRO A 170 -11.87 -15.49 4.26
N LEU A 171 -12.82 -14.92 3.52
CA LEU A 171 -13.47 -15.58 2.38
C LEU A 171 -12.46 -15.93 1.27
N ILE A 172 -11.47 -15.06 1.06
CA ILE A 172 -10.39 -15.30 0.09
C ILE A 172 -9.50 -16.46 0.56
N LYS A 173 -9.11 -16.50 1.85
CA LYS A 173 -8.31 -17.59 2.43
C LYS A 173 -9.05 -18.92 2.41
N GLU A 174 -10.33 -18.95 2.77
CA GLU A 174 -11.20 -20.15 2.71
C GLU A 174 -11.34 -20.69 1.28
N ALA A 175 -11.19 -19.85 0.28
CA ALA A 175 -11.17 -20.24 -1.13
C ALA A 175 -9.82 -20.78 -1.62
N GLY A 176 -8.80 -20.87 -0.75
CA GLY A 176 -7.44 -21.25 -1.11
C GLY A 176 -6.66 -20.17 -1.87
N LEU A 177 -7.11 -18.92 -1.79
CA LEU A 177 -6.48 -17.75 -2.43
C LEU A 177 -5.74 -16.91 -1.38
N VAL A 178 -4.73 -16.14 -1.83
CA VAL A 178 -3.91 -15.31 -0.93
C VAL A 178 -4.41 -13.89 -0.83
N ASN A 179 -4.13 -13.24 0.30
CA ASN A 179 -4.30 -11.81 0.50
C ASN A 179 -2.92 -11.13 0.60
N VAL A 180 -2.71 -10.12 -0.20
CA VAL A 180 -1.50 -9.31 -0.22
C VAL A 180 -1.83 -7.86 0.10
N MET A 181 -0.96 -7.18 0.82
CA MET A 181 -1.13 -5.77 1.18
C MET A 181 0.06 -4.94 0.76
N VAL A 182 -0.18 -3.90 -0.04
CA VAL A 182 0.83 -2.89 -0.41
C VAL A 182 0.51 -1.62 0.37
N SER A 183 1.28 -1.34 1.42
CA SER A 183 0.95 -0.36 2.44
C SER A 183 2.11 0.57 2.77
N ASN A 184 1.79 1.76 3.26
CA ASN A 184 2.77 2.67 3.85
C ASN A 184 3.19 2.27 5.28
N GLY A 185 2.58 1.25 5.86
CA GLY A 185 2.90 0.71 7.18
C GLY A 185 2.52 1.60 8.37
N PHE A 186 1.87 2.76 8.16
CA PHE A 186 1.48 3.66 9.25
C PHE A 186 0.16 3.20 9.89
N ILE A 187 0.22 2.07 10.59
CA ILE A 187 -0.91 1.32 11.16
C ILE A 187 -0.78 1.35 12.69
N SER A 188 -1.90 1.39 13.42
CA SER A 188 -1.86 1.21 14.87
C SER A 188 -1.61 -0.26 15.23
N SER A 189 -1.00 -0.52 16.39
CA SER A 189 -0.77 -1.90 16.86
C SER A 189 -2.07 -2.70 16.92
N GLU A 190 -3.17 -2.11 17.38
CA GLU A 190 -4.47 -2.76 17.47
C GLU A 190 -5.06 -3.15 16.09
N ALA A 191 -4.91 -2.27 15.09
CA ALA A 191 -5.33 -2.58 13.73
C ALA A 191 -4.43 -3.66 13.10
N LEU A 192 -3.13 -3.57 13.35
CA LEU A 192 -2.15 -4.53 12.85
C LEU A 192 -2.41 -5.93 13.40
N ASP A 193 -2.69 -6.07 14.72
CA ASP A 193 -3.03 -7.35 15.35
C ASP A 193 -4.17 -8.09 14.64
N ARG A 194 -5.14 -7.32 14.13
CA ARG A 194 -6.30 -7.88 13.43
C ARG A 194 -6.05 -8.15 11.95
N LEU A 195 -5.07 -7.47 11.33
CA LEU A 195 -4.73 -7.65 9.92
C LEU A 195 -3.70 -8.78 9.71
N LEU A 196 -2.72 -8.93 10.60
CA LEU A 196 -1.65 -9.91 10.46
C LEU A 196 -2.14 -11.34 10.16
N PRO A 197 -3.16 -11.90 10.84
CA PRO A 197 -3.64 -13.25 10.52
C PRO A 197 -4.31 -13.39 9.15
N LEU A 198 -4.69 -12.27 8.55
CA LEU A 198 -5.45 -12.23 7.31
C LEU A 198 -4.57 -12.04 6.06
N ILE A 199 -3.34 -11.53 6.23
CA ILE A 199 -2.48 -11.11 5.13
C ILE A 199 -1.29 -12.06 5.01
N ASP A 200 -1.14 -12.68 3.85
CA ASP A 200 -0.11 -13.68 3.56
C ASP A 200 1.22 -13.04 3.15
N ALA A 201 1.16 -11.88 2.48
CA ALA A 201 2.35 -11.14 2.10
C ALA A 201 2.13 -9.62 2.14
N TRP A 202 3.20 -8.89 2.46
CA TRP A 202 3.23 -7.43 2.53
C TRP A 202 4.32 -6.88 1.62
N ASN A 203 3.99 -5.84 0.86
CA ASN A 203 4.99 -4.88 0.44
C ASN A 203 4.80 -3.62 1.27
N ILE A 204 5.82 -3.22 2.02
CA ILE A 204 5.75 -2.05 2.88
C ILE A 204 6.72 -0.98 2.39
N ASP A 205 6.19 0.22 2.17
CA ASP A 205 6.99 1.38 1.79
C ASP A 205 7.81 1.90 3.00
N LEU A 206 9.08 1.54 3.09
CA LEU A 206 10.04 2.21 3.97
C LEU A 206 10.60 3.43 3.23
N LYS A 207 9.90 4.57 3.36
CA LYS A 207 10.06 5.73 2.49
C LYS A 207 11.36 6.51 2.70
N GLY A 208 11.96 6.39 3.88
CA GLY A 208 13.24 7.02 4.23
C GLY A 208 13.69 6.61 5.62
N TRP A 209 14.95 6.88 5.94
CA TRP A 209 15.49 6.51 7.26
C TRP A 209 15.39 7.64 8.29
N GLN A 210 15.61 8.89 7.87
CA GLN A 210 15.57 10.02 8.77
C GLN A 210 14.14 10.33 9.24
N PRO A 211 13.90 10.55 10.56
CA PRO A 211 12.57 10.89 11.07
C PRO A 211 11.99 12.17 10.44
N ASP A 212 12.85 13.13 10.11
CA ASP A 212 12.47 14.40 9.51
C ASP A 212 11.91 14.22 8.10
N PHE A 213 12.43 13.28 7.31
CA PHE A 213 11.86 12.93 6.01
C PHE A 213 10.38 12.53 6.14
N TYR A 214 10.06 11.66 7.11
CA TYR A 214 8.67 11.27 7.36
C TYR A 214 7.81 12.44 7.82
N ARG A 215 8.33 13.28 8.69
CA ARG A 215 7.60 14.43 9.24
C ARG A 215 7.30 15.46 8.15
N THR A 216 8.28 15.83 7.34
CA THR A 216 8.20 16.93 6.37
C THR A 216 7.57 16.50 5.06
N LEU A 217 7.99 15.37 4.48
CA LEU A 217 7.56 14.93 3.16
C LEU A 217 6.37 13.96 3.18
N CYS A 218 6.20 13.17 4.25
CA CYS A 218 5.10 12.21 4.35
C CYS A 218 3.99 12.69 5.30
N GLY A 219 4.26 13.69 6.13
CA GLY A 219 3.33 14.15 7.16
C GLY A 219 2.99 13.07 8.18
N ALA A 220 3.94 12.21 8.56
CA ALA A 220 3.76 11.06 9.45
C ALA A 220 5.01 10.84 10.32
N ALA A 221 4.95 9.84 11.22
CA ALA A 221 6.10 9.38 11.99
C ALA A 221 6.65 8.07 11.43
N ARG A 222 7.97 7.90 11.44
CA ARG A 222 8.68 6.70 10.96
C ARG A 222 8.44 5.47 11.86
N ASN A 223 8.55 5.65 13.18
CA ASN A 223 8.61 4.52 14.13
C ASN A 223 7.43 3.55 14.05
N PRO A 224 6.16 4.00 13.85
CA PRO A 224 5.07 3.06 13.63
C PRO A 224 5.23 2.20 12.37
N VAL A 225 5.89 2.72 11.33
CA VAL A 225 6.20 1.96 10.11
C VAL A 225 7.22 0.86 10.40
N LEU A 226 8.30 1.20 11.14
CA LEU A 226 9.29 0.22 11.56
C LEU A 226 8.68 -0.90 12.41
N GLU A 227 7.77 -0.55 13.33
CA GLU A 227 7.07 -1.55 14.15
C GLU A 227 6.16 -2.44 13.30
N THR A 228 5.48 -1.89 12.30
CA THR A 228 4.67 -2.68 11.36
C THR A 228 5.54 -3.66 10.57
N ILE A 229 6.69 -3.23 10.06
CA ILE A 229 7.63 -4.10 9.32
C ILE A 229 8.12 -5.24 10.21
N ARG A 230 8.60 -4.91 11.42
CA ARG A 230 9.11 -5.90 12.39
C ARG A 230 8.07 -6.98 12.67
N ARG A 231 6.84 -6.59 13.00
CA ARG A 231 5.78 -7.52 13.37
C ARG A 231 5.24 -8.31 12.19
N ALA A 232 5.15 -7.70 11.01
CA ALA A 232 4.73 -8.41 9.80
C ALA A 232 5.74 -9.47 9.40
N ALA A 233 7.05 -9.20 9.56
CA ALA A 233 8.12 -10.14 9.23
C ALA A 233 8.15 -11.39 10.13
N GLU A 234 7.55 -11.33 11.33
CA GLU A 234 7.46 -12.48 12.23
C GLU A 234 6.45 -13.55 11.76
N VAL A 235 5.45 -13.17 10.94
CA VAL A 235 4.29 -14.04 10.65
C VAL A 235 3.88 -14.09 9.17
N SER A 236 4.44 -13.24 8.32
CA SER A 236 4.08 -13.11 6.91
C SER A 236 5.32 -12.91 6.05
N HIS A 237 5.19 -13.15 4.74
CA HIS A 237 6.23 -12.73 3.80
C HIS A 237 6.25 -11.20 3.68
N VAL A 238 7.43 -10.58 3.81
CA VAL A 238 7.60 -9.13 3.72
C VAL A 238 8.65 -8.79 2.68
N GLU A 239 8.32 -7.88 1.77
CA GLU A 239 9.27 -7.20 0.89
C GLU A 239 9.14 -5.69 1.12
N LEU A 240 10.25 -4.96 1.10
CA LEU A 240 10.27 -3.53 1.35
C LEU A 240 10.50 -2.74 0.07
N THR A 241 9.86 -1.58 -0.03
CA THR A 241 10.10 -0.64 -1.12
C THR A 241 10.64 0.68 -0.56
N ASN A 242 11.76 1.15 -1.11
CA ASN A 242 12.29 2.48 -0.88
C ASN A 242 12.31 3.25 -2.19
N LEU A 243 11.51 4.31 -2.30
CA LEU A 243 11.54 5.26 -3.41
C LEU A 243 12.63 6.28 -3.12
N VAL A 244 13.69 6.26 -3.91
CA VAL A 244 14.84 7.17 -3.75
C VAL A 244 14.55 8.50 -4.44
N ILE A 245 14.65 9.60 -3.69
CA ILE A 245 14.39 10.97 -4.15
C ILE A 245 15.67 11.79 -3.99
N PRO A 246 16.24 12.34 -5.07
CA PRO A 246 17.50 13.10 -5.02
C PRO A 246 17.46 14.25 -4.01
N GLY A 247 18.46 14.31 -3.12
CA GLY A 247 18.61 15.35 -2.11
C GLY A 247 17.70 15.21 -0.89
N GLU A 248 16.85 14.16 -0.83
CA GLU A 248 15.89 13.98 0.27
C GLU A 248 16.16 12.72 1.11
N ASN A 249 16.40 11.58 0.46
CA ASN A 249 16.64 10.30 1.13
C ASN A 249 17.72 9.44 0.43
N ASP A 250 18.55 10.06 -0.38
CA ASP A 250 19.64 9.40 -1.14
C ASP A 250 21.02 9.54 -0.47
N ASP A 251 21.08 10.05 0.78
CA ASP A 251 22.30 10.09 1.57
C ASP A 251 22.81 8.67 1.86
N PRO A 252 24.07 8.34 1.48
CA PRO A 252 24.61 6.99 1.60
C PRO A 252 24.71 6.46 3.04
N GLU A 253 25.02 7.31 4.02
CA GLU A 253 25.17 6.89 5.42
C GLU A 253 23.82 6.57 6.04
N ALA A 254 22.84 7.46 5.86
CA ALA A 254 21.46 7.22 6.31
C ALA A 254 20.84 6.00 5.63
N PHE A 255 21.14 5.77 4.34
CA PHE A 255 20.69 4.60 3.62
C PHE A 255 21.36 3.32 4.15
N GLU A 256 22.65 3.35 4.45
CA GLU A 256 23.36 2.21 5.06
C GLU A 256 22.81 1.86 6.44
N ASP A 257 22.46 2.86 7.27
CA ASP A 257 21.79 2.65 8.56
C ASP A 257 20.44 1.96 8.40
N MET A 258 19.64 2.37 7.41
CA MET A 258 18.39 1.72 7.06
C MET A 258 18.61 0.26 6.67
N VAL A 259 19.59 -0.01 5.81
CA VAL A 259 19.93 -1.36 5.36
C VAL A 259 20.39 -2.24 6.51
N ARG A 260 21.24 -1.72 7.40
CA ARG A 260 21.69 -2.45 8.61
C ARG A 260 20.50 -2.82 9.51
N TRP A 261 19.55 -1.92 9.66
CA TRP A 261 18.33 -2.21 10.42
C TRP A 261 17.50 -3.29 9.75
N ILE A 262 17.30 -3.23 8.44
CA ILE A 262 16.58 -4.30 7.69
C ILE A 262 17.29 -5.64 7.88
N ALA A 263 18.60 -5.69 7.69
CA ALA A 263 19.41 -6.90 7.85
C ALA A 263 19.37 -7.46 9.28
N SER A 264 19.19 -6.61 10.29
CA SER A 264 19.03 -7.06 11.69
C SER A 264 17.72 -7.81 11.94
N LEU A 265 16.70 -7.61 11.10
CA LEU A 265 15.44 -8.35 11.13
C LEU A 265 15.57 -9.66 10.34
N ASP A 266 16.01 -9.57 9.09
CA ASP A 266 16.28 -10.70 8.21
C ASP A 266 17.21 -10.27 7.06
N PRO A 267 18.45 -10.80 6.96
CA PRO A 267 19.36 -10.52 5.84
C PRO A 267 18.82 -10.97 4.47
N ALA A 268 17.80 -11.83 4.44
CA ALA A 268 17.14 -12.26 3.21
C ALA A 268 15.86 -11.47 2.90
N MET A 269 15.48 -10.47 3.72
CA MET A 269 14.33 -9.60 3.45
C MET A 269 14.56 -8.80 2.16
N PRO A 270 13.70 -8.93 1.15
CA PRO A 270 13.89 -8.25 -0.12
C PRO A 270 13.72 -6.74 0.01
N LEU A 271 14.65 -5.98 -0.58
CA LEU A 271 14.58 -4.53 -0.69
C LEU A 271 14.49 -4.11 -2.16
N HIS A 272 13.41 -3.42 -2.51
CA HIS A 272 13.21 -2.78 -3.80
C HIS A 272 13.59 -1.31 -3.72
N ILE A 273 14.67 -0.93 -4.38
CA ILE A 273 15.14 0.46 -4.51
C ILE A 273 14.54 1.00 -5.80
N THR A 274 13.62 1.96 -5.73
CA THR A 274 12.86 2.41 -6.90
C THR A 274 13.19 3.82 -7.30
N ARG A 275 13.20 4.06 -8.62
CA ARG A 275 13.46 5.36 -9.21
C ARG A 275 12.29 6.29 -8.99
N PHE A 276 12.55 7.50 -8.47
CA PHE A 276 11.59 8.58 -8.40
C PHE A 276 11.44 9.28 -9.76
N PHE A 277 10.21 9.68 -10.07
CA PHE A 277 9.88 10.59 -11.17
C PHE A 277 9.06 11.75 -10.61
N PRO A 278 9.26 13.00 -11.15
CA PRO A 278 8.52 14.19 -10.72
C PRO A 278 7.01 13.99 -10.79
N ARG A 279 6.32 14.18 -9.66
CA ARG A 279 4.86 14.08 -9.56
C ARG A 279 4.32 14.88 -8.38
N TRP A 280 3.03 15.21 -8.43
CA TRP A 280 2.26 15.88 -7.40
C TRP A 280 2.88 17.20 -6.97
N ARG A 281 3.42 17.32 -5.75
CA ARG A 281 4.03 18.55 -5.21
C ARG A 281 5.53 18.64 -5.46
N MET A 282 6.14 17.57 -6.00
CA MET A 282 7.58 17.50 -6.28
C MET A 282 7.85 17.46 -7.79
N THR A 283 7.24 18.38 -8.55
CA THR A 283 7.37 18.47 -10.01
C THR A 283 8.69 19.10 -10.47
N ARG A 284 9.43 19.77 -9.57
CA ARG A 284 10.71 20.44 -9.89
C ARG A 284 11.94 19.58 -9.55
N HIS A 285 11.77 18.48 -8.81
CA HIS A 285 12.86 17.55 -8.54
C HIS A 285 13.19 16.75 -9.79
N PRO A 286 14.48 16.53 -10.12
CA PRO A 286 14.83 15.66 -11.24
C PRO A 286 14.48 14.19 -10.92
N PRO A 287 14.27 13.35 -11.94
CA PRO A 287 14.23 11.90 -11.75
C PRO A 287 15.54 11.42 -11.12
N THR A 288 15.48 10.37 -10.30
CA THR A 288 16.68 9.81 -9.68
C THR A 288 17.63 9.28 -10.76
N PRO A 289 18.93 9.68 -10.76
CA PRO A 289 19.92 9.08 -11.66
C PRO A 289 20.05 7.57 -11.42
N VAL A 290 20.18 6.79 -12.48
CA VAL A 290 20.38 5.33 -12.35
C VAL A 290 21.66 4.99 -11.60
N SER A 291 22.72 5.79 -11.78
CA SER A 291 23.98 5.66 -11.03
C SER A 291 23.76 5.77 -9.50
N THR A 292 22.90 6.66 -9.03
CA THR A 292 22.54 6.78 -7.60
C THR A 292 21.88 5.51 -7.10
N LEU A 293 20.91 4.97 -7.85
CA LEU A 293 20.22 3.72 -7.48
C LEU A 293 21.20 2.54 -7.41
N VAL A 294 22.11 2.44 -8.37
CA VAL A 294 23.14 1.38 -8.41
C VAL A 294 24.11 1.53 -7.24
N SER A 295 24.55 2.76 -6.92
CA SER A 295 25.42 3.01 -5.78
C SER A 295 24.76 2.58 -4.47
N LEU A 296 23.51 2.98 -4.22
CA LEU A 296 22.75 2.56 -3.05
C LEU A 296 22.46 1.05 -3.06
N GLY A 297 22.19 0.48 -4.22
CA GLY A 297 22.03 -0.96 -4.38
C GLY A 297 23.29 -1.74 -3.99
N ASN A 298 24.48 -1.24 -4.36
CA ASN A 298 25.75 -1.84 -3.95
C ASN A 298 26.00 -1.74 -2.44
N ILE A 299 25.57 -0.64 -1.80
CA ILE A 299 25.57 -0.53 -0.33
C ILE A 299 24.65 -1.60 0.26
N ALA A 300 23.43 -1.71 -0.24
CA ALA A 300 22.45 -2.68 0.27
C ALA A 300 22.92 -4.14 0.13
N ARG A 301 23.57 -4.50 -0.97
CA ARG A 301 24.09 -5.85 -1.22
C ARG A 301 25.22 -6.31 -0.29
N LYS A 302 25.82 -5.39 0.47
CA LYS A 302 26.81 -5.76 1.50
C LYS A 302 26.16 -6.48 2.69
N SER A 303 24.87 -6.24 2.94
CA SER A 303 24.14 -6.75 4.11
C SER A 303 22.86 -7.52 3.76
N LEU A 304 22.29 -7.32 2.57
CA LEU A 304 21.07 -7.96 2.12
C LEU A 304 21.32 -8.85 0.88
N SER A 305 20.79 -10.06 0.92
CA SER A 305 20.94 -11.03 -0.18
C SER A 305 19.97 -10.80 -1.35
N ARG A 306 18.91 -10.00 -1.15
CA ARG A 306 17.84 -9.79 -2.13
C ARG A 306 17.59 -8.30 -2.34
N VAL A 307 18.30 -7.70 -3.28
CA VAL A 307 18.20 -6.28 -3.62
C VAL A 307 17.84 -6.13 -5.09
N ARG A 308 16.78 -5.37 -5.38
CA ARG A 308 16.31 -5.09 -6.73
C ARG A 308 16.21 -3.59 -6.97
N ILE A 309 16.50 -3.16 -8.20
CA ILE A 309 16.26 -1.80 -8.67
C ILE A 309 15.00 -1.81 -9.53
N GLY A 310 14.05 -0.92 -9.21
CA GLY A 310 12.77 -0.79 -9.91
C GLY A 310 12.58 0.56 -10.59
N ASN A 311 11.60 0.66 -11.47
CA ASN A 311 11.29 1.82 -12.30
C ASN A 311 12.47 2.24 -13.21
N VAL A 312 13.28 1.29 -13.64
CA VAL A 312 14.41 1.44 -14.57
C VAL A 312 14.30 0.32 -15.59
N ALA A 313 14.58 0.61 -16.87
CA ALA A 313 14.60 -0.40 -17.91
C ALA A 313 15.81 -1.35 -17.74
N ASP A 314 15.66 -2.61 -18.12
CA ASP A 314 16.73 -3.59 -17.98
C ASP A 314 17.97 -3.20 -18.80
N GLU A 315 17.80 -2.55 -19.94
CA GLU A 315 18.87 -2.02 -20.80
C GLU A 315 19.68 -0.93 -20.06
N GLU A 316 19.01 0.00 -19.37
CA GLU A 316 19.68 1.03 -18.57
C GLU A 316 20.47 0.41 -17.39
N LEU A 317 19.95 -0.66 -16.76
CA LEU A 317 20.64 -1.36 -15.68
C LEU A 317 21.87 -2.14 -16.19
N ALA A 318 21.80 -2.69 -17.40
CA ALA A 318 22.89 -3.42 -18.01
C ALA A 318 24.13 -2.56 -18.24
N GLU A 319 23.98 -1.26 -18.53
CA GLU A 319 25.09 -0.30 -18.67
C GLU A 319 25.93 -0.19 -17.37
N TYR A 320 25.32 -0.45 -16.22
CA TYR A 320 25.97 -0.46 -14.90
C TYR A 320 26.33 -1.90 -14.42
N HIS A 321 26.22 -2.90 -15.27
CA HIS A 321 26.41 -4.32 -14.91
C HIS A 321 25.50 -4.79 -13.75
N TRP A 322 24.35 -4.14 -13.56
CA TRP A 322 23.39 -4.50 -12.53
C TRP A 322 22.43 -5.59 -13.05
N ARG A 323 22.23 -6.63 -12.23
CA ARG A 323 21.22 -7.68 -12.47
C ARG A 323 20.26 -7.75 -11.27
N ASN A 324 18.98 -7.68 -11.57
CA ASN A 324 17.90 -7.81 -10.59
C ASN A 324 17.65 -9.25 -10.13
#